data_19b82987c51b08fa9b01faa560a1176f
#
_entry.id   19b82987c51b08fa9b01faa560a1176f
#
_cell.length_a   1.000
_cell.length_b   1.000
_cell.length_c   1.000
_cell.angle_alpha   90.00
_cell.angle_beta   90.00
_cell.angle_gamma   90.00
#
_symmetry.space_group_name_H-M   'P 1'
#
loop_
_entity.id
_entity.type
_entity.pdbx_description
1 polymer ?
#
loop_
_entity_poly.entity_id
_entity_poly.type
_entity_poly.pdbx_seq_one_letter_code
_entity_poly.pdbx_strand_id
1 'polypeptide(L)'
;MARGRRVVPLIFYDGKEVGLTQRVEQIEYTDNDQGKADEIILTFAGSAADWMRMSNIEKEHNLEVALTFAGWNSPTGWDNYHCGNFTVDDIQFGGPPSVCTVRGISLPASTEFQTTKKSKVWYNVTLKQIAQEKMALYGMTNLYYWGEEPVIEVVEQANQTDSEFLYDLCRHEGMFIKMYKVGFVIFDKKIYEAGGVKTTFRPKDIESYTWNSTLVGTYTGAVISYTNPDAKKNTAKASKAESQAKKAQDEANKAIQARDPNSYNVGKVDPTAEGKMICVGVGTGPRVLQINEHCENEAEARRKAIARINEENEKAVTIQFTTICNCDAYLNATNNFNIAGMGRMNGKYSCTSVTHSITGSGHKMTVTGYKIFNRF
;
A
#
# COMPACT_ATOMS: atom_id res chain seq x y z
N MET A 1 -19.42 -31.52 -24.50
CA MET A 1 -19.59 -30.13 -24.96
C MET A 1 -18.63 -29.25 -24.18
N ALA A 2 -17.80 -28.48 -24.87
CA ALA A 2 -16.94 -27.51 -24.19
C ALA A 2 -17.82 -26.46 -23.48
N ARG A 3 -17.67 -26.32 -22.19
CA ARG A 3 -18.37 -25.28 -21.43
C ARG A 3 -17.75 -23.91 -21.81
N GLY A 4 -18.61 -22.94 -22.11
CA GLY A 4 -18.12 -21.56 -22.36
C GLY A 4 -17.34 -21.02 -21.16
N ARG A 5 -16.36 -20.15 -21.41
CA ARG A 5 -15.61 -19.43 -20.37
C ARG A 5 -16.57 -18.62 -19.50
N ARG A 6 -16.47 -18.78 -18.21
CA ARG A 6 -17.31 -18.05 -17.25
C ARG A 6 -16.57 -17.86 -15.94
N VAL A 7 -16.93 -16.80 -15.22
CA VAL A 7 -16.52 -16.55 -13.84
C VAL A 7 -17.75 -16.77 -12.97
N VAL A 8 -17.61 -17.58 -11.94
CA VAL A 8 -18.69 -17.90 -11.00
C VAL A 8 -18.23 -17.48 -9.61
N PRO A 9 -18.93 -16.57 -8.93
CA PRO A 9 -18.62 -16.23 -7.55
C PRO A 9 -19.08 -17.35 -6.61
N LEU A 10 -18.26 -17.62 -5.62
CA LEU A 10 -18.61 -18.41 -4.44
C LEU A 10 -18.68 -17.44 -3.26
N ILE A 11 -19.82 -17.37 -2.62
CA ILE A 11 -20.09 -16.42 -1.55
C ILE A 11 -20.47 -17.19 -0.30
N PHE A 12 -19.72 -16.99 0.78
CA PHE A 12 -20.01 -17.56 2.08
C PHE A 12 -20.31 -16.43 3.07
N TYR A 13 -21.40 -16.58 3.79
CA TYR A 13 -21.81 -15.69 4.85
C TYR A 13 -21.78 -16.46 6.16
N ASP A 14 -20.99 -15.99 7.13
CA ASP A 14 -20.70 -16.70 8.39
C ASP A 14 -20.34 -18.17 8.20
N GLY A 15 -19.51 -18.46 7.20
CA GLY A 15 -19.03 -19.81 6.87
C GLY A 15 -20.04 -20.70 6.17
N LYS A 16 -21.24 -20.21 5.83
CA LYS A 16 -22.25 -20.95 5.08
C LYS A 16 -22.35 -20.41 3.65
N GLU A 17 -22.27 -21.30 2.68
CA GLU A 17 -22.51 -20.91 1.29
C GLU A 17 -23.93 -20.37 1.14
N VAL A 18 -24.03 -19.16 0.61
CA VAL A 18 -25.31 -18.50 0.40
C VAL A 18 -25.76 -18.77 -1.03
N GLY A 19 -26.93 -19.36 -1.22
CA GLY A 19 -27.52 -19.63 -2.54
C GLY A 19 -27.84 -18.36 -3.37
N LEU A 20 -27.19 -17.24 -3.07
CA LEU A 20 -27.33 -15.95 -3.73
C LEU A 20 -26.54 -15.84 -5.04
N THR A 21 -25.64 -16.78 -5.31
CA THR A 21 -24.77 -16.77 -6.48
C THR A 21 -25.52 -16.59 -7.81
N GLN A 22 -26.74 -17.11 -7.89
CA GLN A 22 -27.59 -17.00 -9.09
C GLN A 22 -28.27 -15.63 -9.24
N ARG A 23 -28.26 -14.79 -8.20
CA ARG A 23 -28.88 -13.47 -8.18
C ARG A 23 -27.87 -12.33 -8.23
N VAL A 24 -26.58 -12.63 -8.23
CA VAL A 24 -25.52 -11.62 -8.33
C VAL A 24 -25.50 -11.07 -9.75
N GLU A 25 -25.74 -9.77 -9.88
CA GLU A 25 -25.65 -9.05 -11.15
C GLU A 25 -24.27 -8.45 -11.37
N GLN A 26 -23.64 -7.97 -10.28
CA GLN A 26 -22.33 -7.36 -10.33
C GLN A 26 -21.53 -7.70 -9.09
N ILE A 27 -20.25 -7.93 -9.30
CA ILE A 27 -19.22 -7.99 -8.27
C ILE A 27 -18.17 -6.97 -8.60
N GLU A 28 -17.83 -6.15 -7.63
CA GLU A 28 -16.68 -5.27 -7.70
C GLU A 28 -15.76 -5.58 -6.52
N TYR A 29 -14.58 -6.10 -6.82
CA TYR A 29 -13.56 -6.42 -5.83
C TYR A 29 -12.35 -5.53 -6.07
N THR A 30 -12.00 -4.72 -5.08
CA THR A 30 -10.82 -3.85 -5.11
C THR A 30 -9.79 -4.37 -4.12
N ASP A 31 -8.66 -4.80 -4.64
CA ASP A 31 -7.46 -5.18 -3.90
C ASP A 31 -6.50 -4.00 -3.87
N ASN A 32 -6.18 -3.48 -2.70
CA ASN A 32 -5.29 -2.34 -2.48
C ASN A 32 -3.96 -2.81 -1.90
N ASP A 33 -2.88 -2.12 -2.23
CA ASP A 33 -1.55 -2.47 -1.74
C ASP A 33 -1.34 -2.06 -0.27
N GLN A 34 -1.57 -0.80 0.08
CA GLN A 34 -1.39 -0.30 1.46
C GLN A 34 -2.30 0.89 1.78
N GLY A 35 -2.48 1.12 3.09
CA GLY A 35 -3.18 2.30 3.61
C GLY A 35 -4.68 2.31 3.36
N LYS A 36 -5.20 1.33 2.63
CA LYS A 36 -6.62 1.12 2.39
C LYS A 36 -6.96 -0.35 2.55
N ALA A 37 -8.13 -0.63 3.10
CA ALA A 37 -8.68 -1.98 3.12
C ALA A 37 -9.01 -2.45 1.71
N ASP A 38 -8.95 -3.76 1.49
CA ASP A 38 -9.58 -4.35 0.33
C ASP A 38 -11.10 -4.24 0.50
N GLU A 39 -11.79 -4.05 -0.61
CA GLU A 39 -13.22 -3.82 -0.63
C GLU A 39 -13.91 -4.79 -1.58
N ILE A 40 -15.08 -5.27 -1.18
CA ILE A 40 -15.96 -6.03 -2.05
C ILE A 40 -17.35 -5.42 -2.06
N ILE A 41 -17.91 -5.24 -3.25
CA ILE A 41 -19.28 -4.78 -3.45
C ILE A 41 -20.01 -5.84 -4.26
N LEU A 42 -21.08 -6.36 -3.67
CA LEU A 42 -21.96 -7.34 -4.31
C LEU A 42 -23.29 -6.68 -4.60
N THR A 43 -23.70 -6.68 -5.87
CA THR A 43 -24.98 -6.16 -6.31
C THR A 43 -25.88 -7.32 -6.72
N PHE A 44 -27.04 -7.39 -6.10
CA PHE A 44 -28.01 -8.46 -6.30
C PHE A 44 -29.31 -7.92 -6.89
N ALA A 45 -29.82 -8.61 -7.91
CA ALA A 45 -31.19 -8.37 -8.40
C ALA A 45 -32.22 -9.12 -7.56
N GLY A 46 -33.40 -8.54 -7.44
CA GLY A 46 -34.50 -9.21 -6.76
C GLY A 46 -35.64 -8.25 -6.37
N SER A 47 -36.73 -8.78 -5.89
CA SER A 47 -37.77 -7.93 -5.34
C SER A 47 -37.43 -7.43 -3.92
N ALA A 48 -37.84 -6.22 -3.56
CA ALA A 48 -37.68 -5.72 -2.20
C ALA A 48 -38.25 -6.67 -1.15
N ALA A 49 -39.37 -7.36 -1.48
CA ALA A 49 -39.97 -8.36 -0.59
C ALA A 49 -39.08 -9.60 -0.39
N ASP A 50 -38.34 -10.02 -1.43
CA ASP A 50 -37.38 -11.13 -1.32
C ASP A 50 -36.21 -10.74 -0.39
N TRP A 51 -35.71 -9.54 -0.53
CA TRP A 51 -34.60 -9.04 0.30
C TRP A 51 -35.00 -8.83 1.75
N MET A 52 -36.22 -8.33 2.00
CA MET A 52 -36.76 -8.17 3.34
C MET A 52 -37.02 -9.52 4.03
N ARG A 53 -37.31 -10.59 3.27
CA ARG A 53 -37.46 -11.97 3.80
C ARG A 53 -36.10 -12.65 4.02
N MET A 54 -35.09 -12.28 3.25
CA MET A 54 -33.72 -12.79 3.38
C MET A 54 -32.92 -11.99 4.40
N SER A 55 -33.57 -11.39 5.38
CA SER A 55 -33.09 -10.44 6.38
C SER A 55 -31.96 -10.95 7.31
N ASN A 56 -31.15 -11.89 6.86
CA ASN A 56 -30.06 -12.46 7.64
C ASN A 56 -28.69 -11.88 7.26
N ILE A 57 -28.61 -10.94 6.31
CA ILE A 57 -27.36 -10.22 6.04
C ILE A 57 -27.36 -8.99 6.94
N GLU A 58 -26.50 -8.97 7.93
CA GLU A 58 -26.37 -7.92 8.91
C GLU A 58 -24.95 -7.33 8.87
N LYS A 59 -24.78 -6.12 9.37
CA LYS A 59 -23.46 -5.49 9.52
C LYS A 59 -22.62 -6.28 10.52
N GLU A 60 -21.31 -6.14 10.40
CA GLU A 60 -20.29 -6.78 11.25
C GLU A 60 -20.15 -8.30 11.05
N HIS A 61 -21.01 -8.93 10.26
CA HIS A 61 -20.91 -10.35 9.93
C HIS A 61 -19.78 -10.65 8.91
N ASN A 62 -19.37 -11.92 8.87
CA ASN A 62 -18.30 -12.37 7.98
C ASN A 62 -18.82 -12.65 6.58
N LEU A 63 -18.14 -12.10 5.58
CA LEU A 63 -18.38 -12.35 4.17
C LEU A 63 -17.08 -12.86 3.55
N GLU A 64 -17.10 -14.10 3.03
CA GLU A 64 -15.99 -14.66 2.26
C GLU A 64 -16.40 -14.78 0.82
N VAL A 65 -15.53 -14.32 -0.09
CA VAL A 65 -15.80 -14.35 -1.53
C VAL A 65 -14.61 -14.97 -2.26
N ALA A 66 -14.92 -15.89 -3.17
CA ALA A 66 -13.98 -16.43 -4.12
C ALA A 66 -14.55 -16.37 -5.53
N LEU A 67 -13.68 -16.22 -6.51
CA LEU A 67 -14.00 -16.24 -7.95
C LEU A 67 -13.51 -17.54 -8.54
N THR A 68 -14.40 -18.28 -9.16
CA THR A 68 -14.07 -19.54 -9.85
C THR A 68 -14.11 -19.31 -11.35
N PHE A 69 -12.98 -19.52 -12.00
CA PHE A 69 -12.83 -19.42 -13.46
C PHE A 69 -13.03 -20.78 -14.09
N ALA A 70 -14.09 -20.95 -14.86
CA ALA A 70 -14.41 -22.20 -15.55
C ALA A 70 -14.09 -22.12 -17.05
N GLY A 71 -13.48 -23.18 -17.60
CA GLY A 71 -13.22 -23.32 -19.02
C GLY A 71 -12.13 -22.39 -19.58
N TRP A 72 -11.19 -21.92 -18.74
CA TRP A 72 -10.09 -21.04 -19.16
C TRP A 72 -8.84 -21.84 -19.52
N ASN A 73 -8.23 -22.53 -18.55
CA ASN A 73 -6.99 -23.29 -18.76
C ASN A 73 -7.25 -24.74 -19.16
N SER A 74 -8.46 -25.24 -18.89
CA SER A 74 -8.92 -26.57 -19.28
C SER A 74 -10.42 -26.56 -19.61
N PRO A 75 -10.91 -27.30 -20.60
CA PRO A 75 -12.35 -27.36 -20.92
C PRO A 75 -13.23 -27.80 -19.75
N THR A 76 -12.67 -28.52 -18.78
CA THR A 76 -13.34 -29.02 -17.58
C THR A 76 -12.74 -28.50 -16.28
N GLY A 77 -11.65 -27.73 -16.37
CA GLY A 77 -10.91 -27.20 -15.21
C GLY A 77 -11.59 -25.99 -14.59
N TRP A 78 -11.32 -25.81 -13.32
CA TRP A 78 -11.74 -24.70 -12.50
C TRP A 78 -10.53 -24.13 -11.76
N ASP A 79 -10.29 -22.85 -11.92
CA ASP A 79 -9.26 -22.13 -11.20
C ASP A 79 -9.92 -21.19 -10.19
N ASN A 80 -9.58 -21.30 -8.92
CA ASN A 80 -10.19 -20.54 -7.84
C ASN A 80 -9.25 -19.43 -7.39
N TYR A 81 -9.78 -18.22 -7.27
CA TYR A 81 -9.12 -17.04 -6.71
C TYR A 81 -9.91 -16.56 -5.49
N HIS A 82 -9.30 -16.62 -4.34
CA HIS A 82 -9.90 -16.09 -3.11
C HIS A 82 -9.73 -14.56 -3.09
N CYS A 83 -10.85 -13.83 -3.06
CA CYS A 83 -10.83 -12.39 -2.86
C CYS A 83 -10.51 -12.03 -1.40
N GLY A 84 -10.85 -12.91 -0.47
CA GLY A 84 -10.55 -12.75 0.95
C GLY A 84 -11.76 -12.84 1.86
N ASN A 85 -11.50 -12.49 3.13
CA ASN A 85 -12.52 -12.40 4.17
C ASN A 85 -12.81 -10.93 4.46
N PHE A 86 -14.08 -10.59 4.40
CA PHE A 86 -14.57 -9.22 4.58
C PHE A 86 -15.51 -9.17 5.78
N THR A 87 -15.66 -7.98 6.34
CA THR A 87 -16.73 -7.67 7.29
C THR A 87 -17.77 -6.83 6.56
N VAL A 88 -19.02 -7.20 6.66
CA VAL A 88 -20.13 -6.41 6.08
C VAL A 88 -20.17 -5.04 6.74
N ASP A 89 -19.96 -3.99 5.95
CA ASP A 89 -19.88 -2.60 6.39
C ASP A 89 -21.15 -1.83 6.07
N ASP A 90 -21.69 -2.02 4.85
CA ASP A 90 -22.88 -1.32 4.40
C ASP A 90 -23.84 -2.23 3.62
N ILE A 91 -25.14 -1.97 3.79
CA ILE A 91 -26.21 -2.67 3.09
C ILE A 91 -27.19 -1.63 2.59
N GLN A 92 -27.39 -1.57 1.30
CA GLN A 92 -28.29 -0.63 0.64
C GLN A 92 -29.39 -1.37 -0.13
N PHE A 93 -30.61 -0.89 -0.02
CA PHE A 93 -31.75 -1.32 -0.83
C PHE A 93 -32.22 -0.17 -1.69
N GLY A 94 -32.38 -0.41 -2.98
CA GLY A 94 -32.85 0.56 -3.95
C GLY A 94 -33.98 0.01 -4.83
N GLY A 95 -34.69 0.90 -5.53
CA GLY A 95 -35.68 0.49 -6.50
C GLY A 95 -36.70 1.57 -6.86
N PRO A 96 -37.59 1.36 -7.85
CA PRO A 96 -37.62 0.28 -8.86
C PRO A 96 -36.62 0.46 -10.01
N PRO A 97 -36.03 -0.60 -10.57
CA PRO A 97 -36.10 -1.99 -10.15
C PRO A 97 -35.43 -2.23 -8.81
N SER A 98 -35.85 -3.25 -8.06
CA SER A 98 -35.30 -3.54 -6.75
C SER A 98 -33.89 -4.13 -6.85
N VAL A 99 -32.95 -3.51 -6.15
CA VAL A 99 -31.54 -3.89 -6.07
C VAL A 99 -31.12 -3.89 -4.61
N CYS A 100 -30.31 -4.88 -4.23
CA CYS A 100 -29.61 -4.89 -2.95
C CYS A 100 -28.10 -4.82 -3.21
N THR A 101 -27.44 -3.88 -2.55
CA THR A 101 -25.97 -3.76 -2.60
C THR A 101 -25.42 -4.04 -1.21
N VAL A 102 -24.49 -4.98 -1.13
CA VAL A 102 -23.77 -5.34 0.10
C VAL A 102 -22.31 -4.99 -0.10
N ARG A 103 -21.78 -4.14 0.79
CA ARG A 103 -20.39 -3.76 0.83
C ARG A 103 -19.68 -4.45 1.99
N GLY A 104 -18.50 -5.00 1.73
CA GLY A 104 -17.65 -5.59 2.73
C GLY A 104 -16.23 -5.02 2.65
N ILE A 105 -15.57 -4.88 3.79
CA ILE A 105 -14.19 -4.41 3.92
C ILE A 105 -13.32 -5.48 4.58
N SER A 106 -12.07 -5.60 4.15
CA SER A 106 -11.12 -6.62 4.64
C SER A 106 -10.39 -6.22 5.92
N LEU A 107 -11.07 -5.54 6.82
CA LEU A 107 -10.50 -5.13 8.11
C LEU A 107 -11.15 -5.89 9.27
N PRO A 108 -10.47 -5.96 10.43
CA PRO A 108 -11.09 -6.56 11.61
C PRO A 108 -12.46 -5.98 11.89
N ALA A 109 -13.42 -6.83 12.25
CA ALA A 109 -14.77 -6.42 12.62
C ALA A 109 -14.82 -5.50 13.85
N SER A 110 -13.72 -5.44 14.62
CA SER A 110 -13.61 -4.53 15.75
C SER A 110 -13.55 -3.09 15.21
N THR A 111 -14.66 -2.40 15.35
CA THR A 111 -14.76 -0.95 15.10
C THR A 111 -13.70 -0.19 15.86
N GLU A 112 -13.26 -0.68 17.02
CA GLU A 112 -12.23 -0.05 17.85
C GLU A 112 -10.87 0.09 17.14
N PHE A 113 -10.49 -0.89 16.30
CA PHE A 113 -9.22 -0.85 15.57
C PHE A 113 -9.11 0.36 14.63
N GLN A 114 -10.25 0.77 14.06
CA GLN A 114 -10.33 1.83 13.06
C GLN A 114 -10.86 3.16 13.61
N THR A 115 -11.62 3.14 14.70
CA THR A 115 -12.35 4.33 15.17
C THR A 115 -11.89 4.83 16.53
N THR A 116 -11.39 3.93 17.40
CA THR A 116 -11.00 4.32 18.75
C THR A 116 -9.57 4.84 18.77
N LYS A 117 -9.44 6.13 19.05
CA LYS A 117 -8.14 6.78 19.21
C LYS A 117 -7.52 6.42 20.54
N LYS A 118 -6.23 6.10 20.52
CA LYS A 118 -5.45 5.69 21.68
C LYS A 118 -4.16 6.49 21.77
N SER A 119 -3.60 6.53 22.96
CA SER A 119 -2.27 7.11 23.20
C SER A 119 -1.46 6.11 24.03
N LYS A 120 -0.28 5.78 23.55
CA LYS A 120 0.65 4.87 24.23
C LYS A 120 2.08 5.15 23.77
N VAL A 121 3.04 4.96 24.67
CA VAL A 121 4.47 5.09 24.37
C VAL A 121 5.13 3.72 24.60
N TRP A 122 6.00 3.35 23.70
CA TRP A 122 6.87 2.16 23.81
C TRP A 122 8.33 2.60 23.83
N TYR A 123 9.16 1.83 24.52
CA TYR A 123 10.59 2.07 24.62
C TYR A 123 11.35 0.82 24.20
N ASN A 124 12.43 0.98 23.44
CA ASN A 124 13.31 -0.10 22.98
C ASN A 124 12.54 -1.27 22.35
N VAL A 125 11.74 -0.99 21.37
CA VAL A 125 10.80 -1.93 20.76
C VAL A 125 11.04 -2.05 19.26
N THR A 126 10.71 -3.20 18.67
CA THR A 126 10.71 -3.36 17.21
C THR A 126 9.30 -3.15 16.64
N LEU A 127 9.21 -2.76 15.36
CA LEU A 127 7.94 -2.67 14.64
C LEU A 127 7.14 -3.99 14.73
N LYS A 128 7.83 -5.12 14.61
CA LYS A 128 7.21 -6.46 14.69
C LYS A 128 6.57 -6.71 16.05
N GLN A 129 7.24 -6.34 17.15
CA GLN A 129 6.69 -6.48 18.51
C GLN A 129 5.43 -5.64 18.70
N ILE A 130 5.42 -4.39 18.19
CA ILE A 130 4.23 -3.54 18.23
C ILE A 130 3.09 -4.16 17.41
N ALA A 131 3.39 -4.64 16.21
CA ALA A 131 2.39 -5.30 15.36
C ALA A 131 1.79 -6.54 16.05
N GLN A 132 2.61 -7.37 16.70
CA GLN A 132 2.16 -8.53 17.47
C GLN A 132 1.27 -8.14 18.66
N GLU A 133 1.65 -7.10 19.39
CA GLU A 133 0.83 -6.57 20.48
C GLU A 133 -0.55 -6.13 20.00
N LYS A 134 -0.59 -5.35 18.89
CA LYS A 134 -1.85 -4.89 18.31
C LYS A 134 -2.70 -6.05 17.80
N MET A 135 -2.10 -7.05 17.17
CA MET A 135 -2.80 -8.25 16.74
C MET A 135 -3.44 -9.00 17.91
N ALA A 136 -2.72 -9.17 19.02
CA ALA A 136 -3.22 -9.85 20.21
C ALA A 136 -4.46 -9.14 20.80
N LEU A 137 -4.49 -7.81 20.78
CA LEU A 137 -5.63 -7.02 21.28
C LEU A 137 -6.94 -7.31 20.49
N TYR A 138 -6.83 -7.66 19.22
CA TYR A 138 -7.97 -7.87 18.32
C TYR A 138 -8.17 -9.32 17.90
N GLY A 139 -7.50 -10.26 18.57
CA GLY A 139 -7.64 -11.69 18.31
C GLY A 139 -7.13 -12.13 16.94
N MET A 140 -6.26 -11.34 16.30
CA MET A 140 -5.62 -11.71 15.04
C MET A 140 -4.46 -12.68 15.29
N THR A 141 -4.23 -13.60 14.36
CA THR A 141 -3.26 -14.69 14.55
C THR A 141 -2.14 -14.71 13.51
N ASN A 142 -2.33 -14.10 12.34
CA ASN A 142 -1.44 -14.26 11.21
C ASN A 142 -0.57 -13.03 11.00
N LEU A 143 0.71 -13.10 11.38
CA LEU A 143 1.71 -12.09 11.06
C LEU A 143 2.73 -12.67 10.09
N TYR A 144 2.82 -12.06 8.91
CA TYR A 144 3.90 -12.28 7.96
C TYR A 144 4.80 -11.05 7.96
N TYR A 145 6.07 -11.22 8.28
CA TYR A 145 7.03 -10.12 8.40
C TYR A 145 8.30 -10.45 7.61
N TRP A 146 8.62 -9.61 6.63
CA TRP A 146 9.84 -9.72 5.81
C TRP A 146 10.53 -8.37 5.70
N GLY A 147 11.64 -8.23 6.39
CA GLY A 147 12.45 -7.03 6.41
C GLY A 147 13.36 -7.00 7.63
N GLU A 148 14.11 -5.93 7.76
CA GLU A 148 14.91 -5.68 8.95
C GLU A 148 14.03 -5.37 10.16
N GLU A 149 14.51 -5.73 11.37
CA GLU A 149 13.82 -5.50 12.64
C GLU A 149 14.68 -4.57 13.54
N PRO A 150 14.91 -3.30 13.16
CA PRO A 150 15.65 -2.40 14.00
C PRO A 150 14.91 -2.15 15.31
N VAL A 151 15.67 -2.01 16.40
CA VAL A 151 15.12 -1.54 17.66
C VAL A 151 14.97 -0.03 17.57
N ILE A 152 13.77 0.45 17.86
CA ILE A 152 13.42 1.87 17.92
C ILE A 152 13.40 2.27 19.39
N GLU A 153 14.14 3.31 19.75
CA GLU A 153 14.31 3.72 21.15
C GLU A 153 13.00 4.21 21.75
N VAL A 154 12.25 5.03 21.02
CA VAL A 154 10.94 5.55 21.45
C VAL A 154 9.96 5.52 20.29
N VAL A 155 8.78 4.97 20.53
CA VAL A 155 7.64 5.01 19.59
C VAL A 155 6.43 5.54 20.34
N GLU A 156 5.79 6.56 19.79
CA GLU A 156 4.59 7.16 20.36
C GLU A 156 3.40 7.04 19.42
N GLN A 157 2.30 6.50 19.93
CA GLN A 157 0.97 6.64 19.35
C GLN A 157 0.28 7.80 20.08
N ALA A 158 0.00 8.90 19.39
CA ALA A 158 -0.58 10.09 19.96
C ALA A 158 -1.96 10.37 19.37
N ASN A 159 -3.02 10.01 20.11
CA ASN A 159 -4.43 10.24 19.72
C ASN A 159 -4.74 9.75 18.29
N GLN A 160 -4.23 8.59 17.92
CA GLN A 160 -4.43 7.92 16.64
C GLN A 160 -5.18 6.60 16.84
N THR A 161 -5.89 6.16 15.81
CA THR A 161 -6.42 4.78 15.78
C THR A 161 -5.27 3.79 15.63
N ASP A 162 -5.50 2.54 15.99
CA ASP A 162 -4.46 1.52 15.87
C ASP A 162 -4.09 1.23 14.41
N SER A 163 -5.04 1.36 13.49
CA SER A 163 -4.79 1.22 12.05
C SER A 163 -3.96 2.37 11.47
N GLU A 164 -4.30 3.62 11.80
CA GLU A 164 -3.54 4.81 11.39
C GLU A 164 -2.11 4.75 11.93
N PHE A 165 -1.97 4.44 13.21
CA PHE A 165 -0.67 4.34 13.86
C PHE A 165 0.24 3.28 13.23
N LEU A 166 -0.26 2.06 13.01
CA LEU A 166 0.54 1.00 12.37
C LEU A 166 0.93 1.35 10.95
N TYR A 167 0.02 1.97 10.19
CA TYR A 167 0.32 2.42 8.84
C TYR A 167 1.42 3.48 8.84
N ASP A 168 1.30 4.51 9.67
CA ASP A 168 2.29 5.58 9.78
C ASP A 168 3.64 5.04 10.24
N LEU A 169 3.67 4.17 11.25
CA LEU A 169 4.90 3.57 11.76
C LEU A 169 5.61 2.75 10.68
N CYS A 170 4.89 1.89 9.95
CA CYS A 170 5.46 1.14 8.84
C CYS A 170 6.02 2.08 7.76
N ARG A 171 5.28 3.11 7.40
CA ARG A 171 5.69 4.11 6.40
C ARG A 171 6.98 4.83 6.82
N HIS A 172 7.08 5.23 8.08
CA HIS A 172 8.27 5.91 8.63
C HIS A 172 9.51 5.00 8.61
N GLU A 173 9.34 3.72 8.87
CA GLU A 173 10.42 2.73 8.81
C GLU A 173 10.70 2.20 7.37
N GLY A 174 10.00 2.71 6.36
CA GLY A 174 10.16 2.27 4.96
C GLY A 174 9.59 0.89 4.68
N MET A 175 8.78 0.39 5.59
CA MET A 175 8.08 -0.88 5.48
C MET A 175 6.69 -0.68 4.88
N PHE A 176 6.21 -1.72 4.26
CA PHE A 176 4.89 -1.81 3.69
C PHE A 176 4.00 -2.64 4.62
N ILE A 177 2.76 -2.21 4.84
CA ILE A 177 1.80 -2.99 5.60
C ILE A 177 0.50 -3.20 4.82
N LYS A 178 0.09 -4.46 4.70
CA LYS A 178 -1.25 -4.82 4.27
C LYS A 178 -2.00 -5.46 5.43
N MET A 179 -3.16 -4.93 5.72
CA MET A 179 -3.99 -5.34 6.86
C MET A 179 -5.14 -6.20 6.35
N TYR A 180 -5.32 -7.36 6.98
CA TYR A 180 -6.41 -8.28 6.72
C TYR A 180 -7.21 -8.53 7.99
N LYS A 181 -8.41 -9.04 7.84
CA LYS A 181 -9.26 -9.41 8.98
C LYS A 181 -8.57 -10.34 9.99
N VAL A 182 -7.70 -11.22 9.50
CA VAL A 182 -7.04 -12.25 10.31
C VAL A 182 -5.61 -11.90 10.73
N GLY A 183 -5.05 -10.78 10.25
CA GLY A 183 -3.68 -10.38 10.57
C GLY A 183 -3.03 -9.39 9.63
N PHE A 184 -1.71 -9.29 9.71
CA PHE A 184 -0.92 -8.32 8.94
C PHE A 184 0.14 -9.00 8.09
N VAL A 185 0.41 -8.38 6.94
CA VAL A 185 1.58 -8.65 6.09
C VAL A 185 2.43 -7.40 6.07
N ILE A 186 3.64 -7.46 6.63
CA ILE A 186 4.59 -6.35 6.71
C ILE A 186 5.87 -6.77 5.97
N PHE A 187 6.32 -5.94 5.04
CA PHE A 187 7.49 -6.26 4.23
C PHE A 187 8.19 -5.02 3.65
N ASP A 188 9.48 -5.17 3.30
CA ASP A 188 10.20 -4.17 2.50
C ASP A 188 9.75 -4.25 1.04
N LYS A 189 9.31 -3.14 0.48
CA LYS A 189 8.88 -3.04 -0.93
C LYS A 189 9.94 -3.53 -1.93
N LYS A 190 11.21 -3.38 -1.61
CA LYS A 190 12.31 -3.88 -2.46
C LYS A 190 12.19 -5.37 -2.78
N ILE A 191 11.71 -6.15 -1.81
CA ILE A 191 11.51 -7.60 -1.97
C ILE A 191 10.47 -7.88 -3.05
N TYR A 192 9.35 -7.18 -3.02
CA TYR A 192 8.27 -7.32 -4.01
C TYR A 192 8.67 -6.80 -5.39
N GLU A 193 9.29 -5.65 -5.44
CA GLU A 193 9.75 -5.06 -6.71
C GLU A 193 10.85 -5.89 -7.37
N ALA A 194 11.69 -6.57 -6.60
CA ALA A 194 12.69 -7.51 -7.12
C ALA A 194 12.05 -8.78 -7.70
N GLY A 195 10.83 -9.13 -7.25
CA GLY A 195 10.08 -10.31 -7.68
C GLY A 195 9.84 -10.38 -9.19
N GLY A 196 9.43 -11.54 -9.68
CA GLY A 196 9.11 -11.76 -11.09
C GLY A 196 7.92 -10.93 -11.58
N VAL A 197 7.80 -10.82 -12.90
CA VAL A 197 6.64 -10.23 -13.57
C VAL A 197 5.55 -11.29 -13.68
N LYS A 198 4.35 -11.00 -13.17
CA LYS A 198 3.21 -11.92 -13.25
C LYS A 198 2.68 -12.04 -14.69
N THR A 199 2.57 -10.91 -15.39
CA THR A 199 2.07 -10.85 -16.75
C THR A 199 2.62 -9.64 -17.51
N THR A 200 2.55 -9.69 -18.85
CA THR A 200 2.95 -8.60 -19.73
C THR A 200 1.76 -8.16 -20.59
N PHE A 201 1.38 -6.89 -20.46
CA PHE A 201 0.33 -6.28 -21.27
C PHE A 201 0.91 -5.58 -22.51
N ARG A 202 0.21 -5.70 -23.62
CA ARG A 202 0.50 -5.07 -24.91
C ARG A 202 -0.69 -4.19 -25.33
N PRO A 203 -0.54 -3.33 -26.36
CA PRO A 203 -1.64 -2.47 -26.83
C PRO A 203 -2.95 -3.20 -27.10
N LYS A 204 -2.89 -4.42 -27.60
CA LYS A 204 -4.07 -5.26 -27.88
C LYS A 204 -4.82 -5.74 -26.65
N ASP A 205 -4.15 -5.74 -25.49
CA ASP A 205 -4.69 -6.26 -24.23
C ASP A 205 -5.34 -5.13 -23.40
N ILE A 206 -5.15 -3.86 -23.79
CA ILE A 206 -5.55 -2.67 -23.02
C ILE A 206 -6.72 -1.99 -23.74
N GLU A 207 -7.84 -1.84 -23.05
CA GLU A 207 -9.01 -1.12 -23.59
C GLU A 207 -8.88 0.40 -23.46
N SER A 208 -8.37 0.85 -22.32
CA SER A 208 -8.16 2.27 -22.03
C SER A 208 -7.02 2.43 -21.05
N TYR A 209 -6.33 3.57 -21.07
CA TYR A 209 -5.25 3.86 -20.14
C TYR A 209 -5.08 5.35 -19.90
N THR A 210 -4.53 5.67 -18.74
CA THR A 210 -3.96 6.98 -18.40
C THR A 210 -2.54 6.74 -17.89
N TRP A 211 -1.58 7.43 -18.48
CA TRP A 211 -0.17 7.34 -18.08
C TRP A 211 0.35 8.73 -17.78
N ASN A 212 0.95 8.89 -16.61
CA ASN A 212 1.50 10.14 -16.14
C ASN A 212 2.99 10.01 -15.88
N SER A 213 3.75 11.02 -16.27
CA SER A 213 5.15 11.15 -15.93
C SER A 213 5.40 12.58 -15.45
N THR A 214 5.86 12.73 -14.22
CA THR A 214 6.07 14.03 -13.60
C THR A 214 7.47 14.15 -13.03
N LEU A 215 8.02 15.36 -13.09
CA LEU A 215 9.23 15.74 -12.36
C LEU A 215 8.91 16.42 -11.03
N VAL A 216 7.71 16.98 -10.91
CA VAL A 216 7.26 17.65 -9.69
C VAL A 216 7.01 16.58 -8.61
N GLY A 217 7.60 16.79 -7.43
CA GLY A 217 7.52 15.82 -6.34
C GLY A 217 8.41 14.59 -6.51
N THR A 218 9.41 14.64 -7.43
CA THR A 218 10.42 13.58 -7.56
C THR A 218 11.79 14.11 -7.19
N TYR A 219 12.58 13.28 -6.52
CA TYR A 219 13.80 13.72 -5.88
C TYR A 219 14.99 12.82 -6.24
N THR A 220 16.17 13.42 -6.29
CA THR A 220 17.45 12.74 -6.52
C THR A 220 18.28 12.62 -5.24
N GLY A 221 17.79 13.18 -4.16
CA GLY A 221 18.36 13.12 -2.82
C GLY A 221 17.36 13.57 -1.77
N ALA A 222 17.60 13.21 -0.52
CA ALA A 222 16.86 13.68 0.64
C ALA A 222 17.82 14.11 1.74
N VAL A 223 17.39 15.10 2.54
CA VAL A 223 18.08 15.53 3.75
C VAL A 223 17.10 15.58 4.88
N ILE A 224 17.41 14.87 5.95
CA ILE A 224 16.68 14.94 7.20
C ILE A 224 17.49 15.72 8.23
N SER A 225 16.85 16.64 8.90
CA SER A 225 17.45 17.46 9.96
C SER A 225 16.81 17.12 11.29
N TYR A 226 17.63 16.77 12.30
CA TYR A 226 17.14 16.46 13.63
C TYR A 226 18.08 17.01 14.70
N THR A 227 17.56 17.21 15.91
CA THR A 227 18.32 17.70 17.06
C THR A 227 18.62 16.54 17.98
N ASN A 228 19.90 16.29 18.27
CA ASN A 228 20.31 15.28 19.24
C ASN A 228 20.61 15.95 20.59
N PRO A 229 19.77 15.76 21.63
CA PRO A 229 19.98 16.34 22.95
C PRO A 229 21.22 15.78 23.67
N ASP A 230 21.66 14.55 23.35
CA ASP A 230 22.78 13.87 23.99
C ASP A 230 24.14 14.15 23.35
N ALA A 231 24.20 14.97 22.30
CA ALA A 231 25.44 15.33 21.61
C ALA A 231 26.49 16.00 22.53
N LYS A 232 26.10 16.44 23.71
CA LYS A 232 27.03 17.01 24.73
C LYS A 232 27.96 15.94 25.34
N LYS A 233 27.70 14.63 25.24
CA LYS A 233 28.50 13.57 25.86
C LYS A 233 29.59 12.96 24.98
N ASN A 234 29.57 13.17 23.66
CA ASN A 234 30.49 12.52 22.71
C ASN A 234 31.24 13.51 21.80
N THR A 235 31.82 14.56 22.36
CA THR A 235 32.51 15.66 21.62
C THR A 235 33.67 15.22 20.73
N ALA A 236 34.33 14.12 21.01
CA ALA A 236 35.49 13.66 20.21
C ALA A 236 35.14 12.82 18.97
N LYS A 237 33.98 12.12 18.94
CA LYS A 237 33.47 11.39 17.74
C LYS A 237 32.62 12.28 16.83
N ALA A 238 31.90 13.23 17.43
CA ALA A 238 31.04 14.16 16.72
C ALA A 238 31.81 15.10 15.78
N SER A 239 33.00 15.57 16.18
CA SER A 239 33.82 16.48 15.36
C SER A 239 34.32 15.85 14.04
N LYS A 240 34.50 14.54 13.98
CA LYS A 240 34.91 13.82 12.75
C LYS A 240 33.74 13.60 11.81
N ALA A 241 32.57 13.26 12.33
CA ALA A 241 31.33 13.10 11.53
C ALA A 241 30.83 14.46 11.01
N GLU A 242 30.89 15.52 11.83
CA GLU A 242 30.56 16.88 11.42
C GLU A 242 31.46 17.40 10.28
N SER A 243 32.76 17.11 10.34
CA SER A 243 33.69 17.55 9.31
C SER A 243 33.45 16.80 7.98
N GLN A 244 33.01 15.54 8.03
CA GLN A 244 32.67 14.77 6.84
C GLN A 244 31.29 15.16 6.26
N ALA A 245 30.29 15.36 7.12
CA ALA A 245 28.97 15.84 6.69
C ALA A 245 29.03 17.26 6.10
N LYS A 246 29.83 18.15 6.72
CA LYS A 246 30.04 19.50 6.21
C LYS A 246 30.79 19.50 4.88
N LYS A 247 31.80 18.64 4.70
CA LYS A 247 32.50 18.48 3.42
C LYS A 247 31.57 17.94 2.32
N ALA A 248 30.77 16.94 2.63
CA ALA A 248 29.79 16.38 1.67
C ALA A 248 28.73 17.42 1.29
N GLN A 249 28.29 18.23 2.24
CA GLN A 249 27.32 19.31 1.99
C GLN A 249 27.94 20.46 1.19
N ASP A 250 29.18 20.83 1.49
CA ASP A 250 29.91 21.85 0.73
C ASP A 250 30.22 21.39 -0.70
N GLU A 251 30.54 20.11 -0.92
CA GLU A 251 30.73 19.54 -2.25
C GLU A 251 29.40 19.45 -3.04
N ALA A 252 28.31 19.07 -2.38
CA ALA A 252 26.98 19.07 -2.99
C ALA A 252 26.54 20.49 -3.35
N ASN A 253 26.72 21.47 -2.44
CA ASN A 253 26.42 22.88 -2.69
C ASN A 253 27.26 23.48 -3.82
N LYS A 254 28.55 23.14 -3.90
CA LYS A 254 29.44 23.55 -5.02
C LYS A 254 28.99 22.96 -6.35
N ALA A 255 28.57 21.71 -6.36
CA ALA A 255 28.05 21.05 -7.57
C ALA A 255 26.71 21.65 -8.03
N ILE A 256 25.87 22.10 -7.10
CA ILE A 256 24.61 22.81 -7.38
C ILE A 256 24.87 24.20 -7.93
N GLN A 257 25.75 24.98 -7.31
CA GLN A 257 26.11 26.33 -7.77
C GLN A 257 26.82 26.33 -9.13
N ALA A 258 27.58 25.30 -9.46
CA ALA A 258 28.22 25.16 -10.76
C ALA A 258 27.27 24.89 -11.92
N ARG A 259 26.05 24.37 -11.61
CA ARG A 259 25.03 24.02 -12.62
C ARG A 259 23.90 25.04 -12.75
N ASP A 260 23.61 25.79 -11.70
CA ASP A 260 22.59 26.85 -11.71
C ASP A 260 22.99 27.97 -10.73
N PRO A 261 23.49 29.12 -11.25
CA PRO A 261 23.90 30.26 -10.43
C PRO A 261 22.77 30.92 -9.64
N ASN A 262 21.50 30.63 -9.98
CA ASN A 262 20.33 31.16 -9.32
C ASN A 262 19.68 30.17 -8.34
N SER A 263 20.29 28.98 -8.14
CA SER A 263 19.76 28.03 -7.17
C SER A 263 19.92 28.57 -5.74
N TYR A 264 18.81 28.55 -5.01
CA TYR A 264 18.77 28.95 -3.59
C TYR A 264 19.75 28.09 -2.78
N ASN A 265 20.62 28.74 -2.01
CA ASN A 265 21.44 28.08 -1.00
C ASN A 265 20.52 27.34 -0.02
N VAL A 266 20.69 26.04 0.07
CA VAL A 266 20.13 25.26 1.18
C VAL A 266 20.63 25.91 2.47
N GLY A 267 19.70 26.40 3.29
CA GLY A 267 19.90 27.39 4.33
C GLY A 267 21.14 27.17 5.20
N LYS A 268 21.83 28.25 5.52
CA LYS A 268 22.90 28.26 6.52
C LYS A 268 22.33 27.72 7.83
N VAL A 269 22.85 26.58 8.25
CA VAL A 269 22.60 26.07 9.60
C VAL A 269 23.23 27.08 10.56
N ASP A 270 22.41 27.70 11.41
CA ASP A 270 22.88 28.58 12.47
C ASP A 270 23.56 27.72 13.56
N PRO A 271 24.88 27.85 13.76
CA PRO A 271 25.60 27.03 14.73
C PRO A 271 25.40 27.42 16.18
N THR A 272 24.54 28.41 16.46
CA THR A 272 24.36 28.98 17.81
C THR A 272 23.11 28.51 18.56
N ALA A 273 22.24 27.69 17.94
CA ALA A 273 21.10 27.10 18.63
C ALA A 273 21.59 26.02 19.63
N GLU A 274 21.15 26.12 20.89
CA GLU A 274 21.40 25.13 21.93
C GLU A 274 20.77 23.76 21.50
N GLY A 275 21.60 22.87 21.01
CA GLY A 275 21.25 21.57 20.44
C GLY A 275 21.83 21.48 19.03
N LYS A 276 22.87 20.67 18.84
CA LYS A 276 23.47 20.50 17.51
C LYS A 276 22.45 19.88 16.56
N MET A 277 22.05 20.64 15.56
CA MET A 277 21.28 20.12 14.44
C MET A 277 22.19 19.23 13.59
N ILE A 278 21.81 17.97 13.45
CA ILE A 278 22.50 17.00 12.60
C ILE A 278 21.68 16.85 11.32
N CYS A 279 22.37 16.95 10.17
CA CYS A 279 21.76 16.74 8.88
C CYS A 279 22.30 15.45 8.25
N VAL A 280 21.43 14.53 7.92
CA VAL A 280 21.75 13.27 7.24
C VAL A 280 21.25 13.33 5.81
N GLY A 281 22.18 13.21 4.85
CA GLY A 281 21.88 13.21 3.43
C GLY A 281 21.85 11.82 2.81
N VAL A 282 20.94 11.60 1.86
CA VAL A 282 20.85 10.40 1.04
C VAL A 282 20.75 10.80 -0.43
N GLY A 283 21.47 10.10 -1.29
CA GLY A 283 21.49 10.37 -2.72
C GLY A 283 22.30 11.61 -3.10
N THR A 284 22.32 11.92 -4.40
CA THR A 284 23.08 13.05 -4.97
C THR A 284 22.29 13.66 -6.12
N GLY A 285 22.27 14.99 -6.22
CA GLY A 285 21.63 15.68 -7.35
C GLY A 285 20.88 16.95 -6.92
N PRO A 286 20.32 17.68 -7.89
CA PRO A 286 19.80 19.02 -7.62
C PRO A 286 18.43 19.05 -6.94
N ARG A 287 17.67 17.95 -6.96
CA ARG A 287 16.34 17.88 -6.39
C ARG A 287 16.37 17.15 -5.06
N VAL A 288 16.48 17.92 -3.98
CA VAL A 288 16.63 17.38 -2.62
C VAL A 288 15.34 17.57 -1.84
N LEU A 289 14.82 16.46 -1.29
CA LEU A 289 13.68 16.46 -0.38
C LEU A 289 14.17 16.90 1.01
N GLN A 290 13.58 17.97 1.54
CA GLN A 290 13.82 18.41 2.91
C GLN A 290 12.82 17.77 3.85
N ILE A 291 13.33 17.08 4.88
CA ILE A 291 12.52 16.34 5.84
C ILE A 291 12.81 16.90 7.24
N ASN A 292 11.78 17.29 7.94
CA ASN A 292 11.83 17.77 9.32
C ASN A 292 11.08 16.78 10.21
N GLU A 293 11.78 15.73 10.63
CA GLU A 293 11.22 14.70 11.50
C GLU A 293 12.16 14.46 12.67
N HIS A 294 11.60 14.10 13.82
CA HIS A 294 12.39 13.74 14.98
C HIS A 294 13.12 12.40 14.74
N CYS A 295 14.40 12.35 15.08
CA CYS A 295 15.22 11.15 15.02
C CYS A 295 16.14 11.11 16.22
N GLU A 296 16.31 9.93 16.79
CA GLU A 296 17.21 9.72 17.94
C GLU A 296 18.67 9.58 17.52
N ASN A 297 18.90 9.03 16.33
CA ASN A 297 20.25 8.75 15.84
C ASN A 297 20.35 8.83 14.30
N GLU A 298 21.59 8.83 13.80
CA GLU A 298 21.89 8.92 12.36
C GLU A 298 21.33 7.74 11.56
N ALA A 299 21.33 6.52 12.13
CA ALA A 299 20.85 5.34 11.43
C ALA A 299 19.33 5.43 11.20
N GLU A 300 18.58 5.89 12.19
CA GLU A 300 17.15 6.15 12.07
C GLU A 300 16.86 7.27 11.07
N ALA A 301 17.58 8.39 11.17
CA ALA A 301 17.46 9.50 10.24
C ALA A 301 17.70 9.05 8.79
N ARG A 302 18.70 8.20 8.57
CA ARG A 302 18.99 7.65 7.24
C ARG A 302 17.88 6.75 6.73
N ARG A 303 17.32 5.84 7.56
CA ARG A 303 16.18 4.98 7.19
C ARG A 303 14.96 5.82 6.83
N LYS A 304 14.58 6.79 7.65
CA LYS A 304 13.47 7.69 7.39
C LYS A 304 13.66 8.50 6.10
N ALA A 305 14.86 9.03 5.87
CA ALA A 305 15.16 9.76 4.63
C ALA A 305 15.02 8.88 3.39
N ILE A 306 15.50 7.64 3.44
CA ILE A 306 15.37 6.65 2.37
C ILE A 306 13.88 6.29 2.15
N ALA A 307 13.14 6.05 3.21
CA ALA A 307 11.72 5.73 3.13
C ALA A 307 10.93 6.84 2.43
N ARG A 308 11.13 8.09 2.86
CA ARG A 308 10.40 9.25 2.32
C ARG A 308 10.75 9.56 0.87
N ILE A 309 12.03 9.52 0.48
CA ILE A 309 12.41 9.78 -0.91
C ILE A 309 11.88 8.68 -1.84
N ASN A 310 11.89 7.43 -1.41
CA ASN A 310 11.34 6.34 -2.19
C ASN A 310 9.83 6.46 -2.35
N GLU A 311 9.09 6.81 -1.28
CA GLU A 311 7.65 7.04 -1.32
C GLU A 311 7.27 8.16 -2.30
N GLU A 312 7.96 9.29 -2.25
CA GLU A 312 7.68 10.39 -3.17
C GLU A 312 8.00 10.00 -4.63
N ASN A 313 9.08 9.27 -4.87
CA ASN A 313 9.49 8.87 -6.21
C ASN A 313 8.58 7.81 -6.85
N GLU A 314 7.76 7.09 -6.10
CA GLU A 314 6.71 6.21 -6.64
C GLU A 314 5.71 6.97 -7.51
N LYS A 315 5.51 8.27 -7.25
CA LYS A 315 4.61 9.15 -8.02
C LYS A 315 5.20 9.63 -9.34
N ALA A 316 6.50 9.35 -9.58
CA ALA A 316 7.22 9.86 -10.75
C ALA A 316 6.61 9.39 -12.08
N VAL A 317 6.27 8.12 -12.15
CA VAL A 317 5.65 7.52 -13.33
C VAL A 317 4.57 6.56 -12.89
N THR A 318 3.33 6.91 -13.17
CA THR A 318 2.15 6.11 -12.81
C THR A 318 1.36 5.71 -14.05
N ILE A 319 0.68 4.59 -13.97
CA ILE A 319 -0.23 4.10 -15.00
C ILE A 319 -1.52 3.60 -14.36
N GLN A 320 -2.62 3.88 -15.03
CA GLN A 320 -3.91 3.23 -14.79
C GLN A 320 -4.42 2.71 -16.13
N PHE A 321 -4.88 1.48 -16.19
CA PHE A 321 -5.44 0.92 -17.41
C PHE A 321 -6.53 -0.10 -17.13
N THR A 322 -7.43 -0.26 -18.11
CA THR A 322 -8.49 -1.27 -18.05
C THR A 322 -8.22 -2.34 -19.10
N THR A 323 -8.40 -3.59 -18.70
CA THR A 323 -8.23 -4.76 -19.56
C THR A 323 -9.31 -5.81 -19.29
N ILE A 324 -9.57 -6.66 -20.27
CA ILE A 324 -10.38 -7.85 -20.03
C ILE A 324 -9.56 -8.83 -19.20
N CYS A 325 -10.09 -9.21 -18.05
CA CYS A 325 -9.43 -10.18 -17.18
C CYS A 325 -9.56 -11.59 -17.71
N ASN A 326 -8.45 -12.34 -17.67
CA ASN A 326 -8.41 -13.77 -17.87
C ASN A 326 -7.61 -14.41 -16.73
N CYS A 327 -7.69 -15.75 -16.62
CA CYS A 327 -7.01 -16.50 -15.57
C CYS A 327 -5.52 -16.22 -15.47
N ASP A 328 -4.83 -16.16 -16.63
CA ASP A 328 -3.38 -16.01 -16.70
C ASP A 328 -2.94 -14.57 -16.39
N ALA A 329 -3.83 -13.59 -16.65
CA ALA A 329 -3.58 -12.17 -16.44
C ALA A 329 -4.17 -11.64 -15.13
N TYR A 330 -4.70 -12.51 -14.26
CA TYR A 330 -5.23 -12.08 -12.96
C TYR A 330 -4.13 -11.47 -12.11
N LEU A 331 -4.34 -10.23 -11.69
CA LEU A 331 -3.42 -9.49 -10.82
C LEU A 331 -4.05 -9.26 -9.45
N ASN A 332 -3.20 -9.22 -8.45
CA ASN A 332 -3.47 -8.63 -7.15
C ASN A 332 -2.61 -7.37 -6.98
N ALA A 333 -3.00 -6.51 -6.08
CA ALA A 333 -2.11 -5.45 -5.60
C ALA A 333 -0.78 -6.08 -5.12
N THR A 334 0.31 -5.34 -5.23
CA THR A 334 1.69 -5.85 -4.99
C THR A 334 2.27 -6.78 -6.07
N ASN A 335 1.49 -7.29 -7.01
CA ASN A 335 2.08 -8.00 -8.16
C ASN A 335 2.85 -7.05 -9.07
N ASN A 336 3.92 -7.55 -9.65
CA ASN A 336 4.63 -6.85 -10.72
C ASN A 336 4.04 -7.24 -12.08
N PHE A 337 3.85 -6.25 -12.94
CA PHE A 337 3.48 -6.46 -14.34
C PHE A 337 4.41 -5.69 -15.28
N ASN A 338 4.39 -6.05 -16.53
CA ASN A 338 5.19 -5.38 -17.55
C ASN A 338 4.30 -4.78 -18.64
N ILE A 339 4.65 -3.61 -19.13
CA ILE A 339 4.06 -3.00 -20.32
C ILE A 339 5.06 -3.12 -21.47
N ALA A 340 4.63 -3.62 -22.62
CA ALA A 340 5.47 -3.80 -23.79
C ALA A 340 4.77 -3.31 -25.07
N GLY A 341 5.55 -2.77 -26.00
CA GLY A 341 5.05 -2.28 -27.29
C GLY A 341 4.36 -0.92 -27.24
N MET A 342 4.53 -0.15 -26.14
CA MET A 342 3.92 1.17 -25.91
C MET A 342 4.96 2.28 -25.73
N GLY A 343 6.12 2.15 -26.35
CA GLY A 343 7.15 3.21 -26.36
C GLY A 343 7.65 3.60 -24.96
N ARG A 344 7.48 4.86 -24.56
CA ARG A 344 7.94 5.38 -23.25
C ARG A 344 7.28 4.69 -22.05
N MET A 345 6.11 4.11 -22.23
CA MET A 345 5.38 3.39 -21.18
C MET A 345 5.96 1.99 -20.94
N ASN A 346 6.82 1.48 -21.83
CA ASN A 346 7.42 0.17 -21.64
C ASN A 346 8.21 0.08 -20.33
N GLY A 347 8.10 -1.06 -19.67
CA GLY A 347 8.87 -1.36 -18.47
C GLY A 347 8.08 -2.12 -17.43
N LYS A 348 8.75 -2.42 -16.34
CA LYS A 348 8.21 -3.12 -15.17
C LYS A 348 7.54 -2.14 -14.22
N TYR A 349 6.36 -2.51 -13.77
CA TYR A 349 5.53 -1.74 -12.85
C TYR A 349 5.17 -2.58 -11.63
N SER A 350 5.01 -1.94 -10.49
CA SER A 350 4.40 -2.50 -9.30
C SER A 350 2.93 -2.08 -9.24
N CYS A 351 2.06 -3.03 -9.00
CA CYS A 351 0.63 -2.79 -8.90
C CYS A 351 0.28 -2.24 -7.52
N THR A 352 -0.42 -1.11 -7.46
CA THR A 352 -0.86 -0.47 -6.21
C THR A 352 -2.32 -0.71 -5.91
N SER A 353 -3.14 -0.92 -6.93
CA SER A 353 -4.54 -1.26 -6.76
C SER A 353 -5.07 -1.98 -8.00
N VAL A 354 -5.90 -2.97 -7.78
CA VAL A 354 -6.63 -3.67 -8.84
C VAL A 354 -8.10 -3.73 -8.48
N THR A 355 -8.95 -3.24 -9.38
CA THR A 355 -10.40 -3.39 -9.26
C THR A 355 -10.88 -4.41 -10.29
N HIS A 356 -11.43 -5.52 -9.83
CA HIS A 356 -12.08 -6.54 -10.64
C HIS A 356 -13.57 -6.23 -10.70
N SER A 357 -14.09 -5.98 -11.89
CA SER A 357 -15.52 -5.76 -12.15
C SER A 357 -16.08 -6.92 -12.96
N ILE A 358 -16.97 -7.69 -12.37
CA ILE A 358 -17.61 -8.87 -12.95
C ILE A 358 -19.08 -8.59 -13.10
N THR A 359 -19.56 -8.64 -14.34
CA THR A 359 -20.96 -8.41 -14.70
C THR A 359 -21.43 -9.49 -15.66
N GLY A 360 -22.70 -9.47 -16.05
CA GLY A 360 -23.22 -10.34 -17.11
C GLY A 360 -22.52 -10.17 -18.47
N SER A 361 -21.83 -9.04 -18.71
CA SER A 361 -21.06 -8.77 -19.94
C SER A 361 -19.63 -9.28 -19.89
N GLY A 362 -19.14 -9.72 -18.74
CA GLY A 362 -17.78 -10.27 -18.59
C GLY A 362 -17.04 -9.77 -17.36
N HIS A 363 -15.74 -10.07 -17.34
CA HIS A 363 -14.84 -9.68 -16.24
C HIS A 363 -13.78 -8.71 -16.78
N LYS A 364 -13.82 -7.49 -16.26
CA LYS A 364 -12.83 -6.45 -16.51
C LYS A 364 -11.97 -6.22 -15.28
N MET A 365 -10.75 -5.78 -15.51
CA MET A 365 -9.79 -5.46 -14.48
C MET A 365 -9.23 -4.06 -14.74
N THR A 366 -9.35 -3.18 -13.77
CA THR A 366 -8.71 -1.85 -13.79
C THR A 366 -7.51 -1.89 -12.86
N VAL A 367 -6.33 -1.70 -13.43
CA VAL A 367 -5.04 -1.80 -12.74
C VAL A 367 -4.43 -0.43 -12.59
N THR A 368 -4.02 -0.09 -11.38
CA THR A 368 -3.22 1.10 -11.09
C THR A 368 -1.85 0.68 -10.58
N GLY A 369 -0.79 1.36 -11.02
CA GLY A 369 0.56 1.05 -10.57
C GLY A 369 1.56 2.14 -10.89
N TYR A 370 2.76 2.02 -10.33
CA TYR A 370 3.88 2.88 -10.63
C TYR A 370 5.02 2.11 -11.29
N LYS A 371 5.80 2.81 -12.11
CA LYS A 371 6.98 2.22 -12.76
C LYS A 371 8.08 2.01 -11.74
N ILE A 372 8.59 0.77 -11.67
CA ILE A 372 9.67 0.44 -10.74
C ILE A 372 10.93 1.20 -11.13
N PHE A 373 11.54 1.83 -10.13
CA PHE A 373 12.77 2.60 -10.24
C PHE A 373 13.83 2.04 -9.29
N ASN A 374 15.09 2.47 -9.47
CA ASN A 374 16.15 2.11 -8.53
C ASN A 374 15.93 2.85 -7.21
N ARG A 375 15.60 2.11 -6.15
CA ARG A 375 15.43 2.65 -4.79
C ARG A 375 16.77 3.05 -4.18
N PHE A 376 16.71 4.02 -3.29
CA PHE A 376 17.85 4.48 -2.49
C PHE A 376 18.22 3.47 -1.42
#